data_58e86233683f49ca5dd26ce588dc8247
#
_entry.id   58e86233683f49ca5dd26ce588dc8247
#
_cell.length_a   1.000
_cell.length_b   1.000
_cell.length_c   1.000
_cell.angle_alpha   90.00
_cell.angle_beta   90.00
_cell.angle_gamma   90.00
#
_symmetry.space_group_name_H-M   'P 1'
#
loop_
_entity.id
_entity.type
_entity.pdbx_description
1 polymer ?
#
loop_
_entity_poly.entity_id
_entity_poly.type
_entity_poly.pdbx_seq_one_letter_code
_entity_poly.pdbx_strand_id
1 'polypeptide(L)'
;IDCGFVIVNDTHRDFFKQVIDFYNENAEMLRQVEREWHAGTDQTPVNFLIHDRNVDFKWLPYEYNMCDMVRKEALTDDMLFTKWGWIYQYNSIPNNQEDKLTLHWMKKTYEYLYG
;
A
#
# COMPACT_ATOMS: atom_id res chain seq x y z
N ILE A 1 2.48 -5.94 7.08
CA ILE A 1 1.43 -6.04 6.04
C ILE A 1 1.35 -4.70 5.34
N ASP A 2 1.37 -4.72 4.02
CA ASP A 2 1.07 -3.55 3.21
C ASP A 2 -0.45 -3.45 3.05
N CYS A 3 -1.03 -2.29 3.37
CA CYS A 3 -2.47 -2.04 3.30
C CYS A 3 -2.91 -1.47 1.94
N GLY A 4 -2.08 -1.51 0.91
CA GLY A 4 -2.40 -1.03 -0.43
C GLY A 4 -3.58 -1.76 -1.08
N PHE A 5 -3.78 -3.02 -0.72
CA PHE A 5 -4.94 -3.80 -1.14
C PHE A 5 -5.38 -4.79 -0.07
N VAL A 6 -6.62 -4.70 0.36
CA VAL A 6 -7.20 -5.54 1.41
C VAL A 6 -8.58 -6.02 0.99
N ILE A 7 -8.84 -7.32 1.12
CA ILE A 7 -10.18 -7.89 0.90
C ILE A 7 -10.86 -8.07 2.25
N VAL A 8 -12.01 -7.44 2.40
CA VAL A 8 -12.81 -7.48 3.63
C VAL A 8 -14.27 -7.77 3.32
N ASN A 9 -15.01 -8.19 4.34
CA ASN A 9 -16.45 -8.31 4.31
C ASN A 9 -17.08 -7.78 5.62
N ASP A 10 -18.37 -7.90 5.77
CA ASP A 10 -19.10 -7.35 6.93
C ASP A 10 -18.66 -7.91 8.28
N THR A 11 -18.08 -9.11 8.32
CA THR A 11 -17.58 -9.70 9.58
C THR A 11 -16.35 -8.97 10.14
N HIS A 12 -15.64 -8.19 9.31
CA HIS A 12 -14.46 -7.42 9.72
C HIS A 12 -14.81 -6.01 10.22
N ARG A 13 -16.08 -5.61 10.21
CA ARG A 13 -16.52 -4.25 10.60
C ARG A 13 -16.04 -3.87 11.99
N ASP A 14 -16.17 -4.77 12.96
CA ASP A 14 -15.77 -4.51 14.34
C ASP A 14 -14.26 -4.36 14.48
N PHE A 15 -13.48 -5.10 13.72
CA PHE A 15 -12.03 -4.94 13.66
C PHE A 15 -11.64 -3.54 13.15
N PHE A 16 -12.22 -3.08 12.05
CA PHE A 16 -11.92 -1.75 11.52
C PHE A 16 -12.41 -0.62 12.44
N LYS A 17 -13.50 -0.83 13.16
CA LYS A 17 -13.92 0.10 14.22
C LYS A 17 -12.86 0.20 15.32
N GLN A 18 -12.32 -0.94 15.78
CA GLN A 18 -11.23 -0.97 16.75
C GLN A 18 -9.96 -0.28 16.22
N VAL A 19 -9.65 -0.40 14.91
CA VAL A 19 -8.52 0.31 14.28
C VAL A 19 -8.72 1.83 14.40
N ILE A 20 -9.93 2.33 14.12
CA ILE A 20 -10.26 3.75 14.20
C ILE A 20 -10.18 4.23 15.68
N ASP A 21 -10.76 3.49 16.59
CA ASP A 21 -10.74 3.82 18.02
C ASP A 21 -9.30 3.86 18.54
N PHE A 22 -8.50 2.84 18.22
CA PHE A 22 -7.08 2.78 18.56
C PHE A 22 -6.28 3.96 17.98
N TYR A 23 -6.52 4.31 16.71
CA TYR A 23 -5.87 5.47 16.10
C TYR A 23 -6.21 6.76 16.84
N ASN A 24 -7.48 6.98 17.17
CA ASN A 24 -7.92 8.19 17.86
C ASN A 24 -7.34 8.29 19.27
N GLU A 25 -7.29 7.18 20.00
CA GLU A 25 -6.76 7.13 21.36
C GLU A 25 -5.23 7.30 21.42
N ASN A 26 -4.52 6.90 20.36
CA ASN A 26 -3.06 6.87 20.31
C ASN A 26 -2.46 7.79 19.23
N ALA A 27 -3.23 8.77 18.76
CA ALA A 27 -2.88 9.58 17.60
C ALA A 27 -1.49 10.26 17.71
N GLU A 28 -1.12 10.77 18.90
CA GLU A 28 0.18 11.44 19.08
C GLU A 28 1.35 10.45 19.03
N MET A 29 1.20 9.28 19.68
CA MET A 29 2.21 8.22 19.60
C MET A 29 2.39 7.73 18.16
N LEU A 30 1.29 7.52 17.43
CA LEU A 30 1.33 7.06 16.04
C LEU A 30 2.00 8.09 15.13
N ARG A 31 1.74 9.39 15.33
CA ARG A 31 2.44 10.46 14.59
C ARG A 31 3.93 10.52 14.92
N GLN A 32 4.33 10.21 16.15
CA GLN A 32 5.73 10.13 16.50
C GLN A 32 6.41 8.95 15.80
N VAL A 33 5.80 7.77 15.81
CA VAL A 33 6.28 6.59 15.07
C VAL A 33 6.41 6.88 13.57
N GLU A 34 5.42 7.57 13.00
CA GLU A 34 5.45 7.96 11.59
C GLU A 34 6.63 8.90 11.28
N ARG A 35 6.87 9.90 12.13
CA ARG A 35 8.01 10.83 11.97
C ARG A 35 9.36 10.13 12.07
N GLU A 36 9.51 9.21 13.02
CA GLU A 36 10.79 8.53 13.29
C GLU A 36 11.10 7.42 12.27
N TRP A 37 10.08 6.70 11.85
CA TRP A 37 10.24 5.48 11.04
C TRP A 37 9.69 5.60 9.62
N HIS A 38 9.13 6.75 9.25
CA HIS A 38 8.44 6.96 7.97
C HIS A 38 7.40 5.87 7.68
N ALA A 39 6.76 5.35 8.73
CA ALA A 39 5.71 4.34 8.63
C ALA A 39 4.38 5.01 8.21
N GLY A 40 3.64 4.36 7.32
CA GLY A 40 2.34 4.89 6.88
C GLY A 40 1.33 4.95 8.03
N THR A 41 0.51 5.99 8.05
CA THR A 41 -0.45 6.29 9.11
C THR A 41 -1.51 5.23 9.32
N ASP A 42 -1.98 4.59 8.26
CA ASP A 42 -3.00 3.55 8.26
C ASP A 42 -2.44 2.15 8.53
N GLN A 43 -1.25 1.87 8.02
CA GLN A 43 -0.63 0.55 8.16
C GLN A 43 -0.23 0.24 9.60
N THR A 44 0.23 1.23 10.35
CA THR A 44 0.73 1.03 11.72
C THR A 44 -0.37 0.51 12.65
N PRO A 45 -1.53 1.16 12.81
CA PRO A 45 -2.59 0.65 13.69
C PRO A 45 -3.18 -0.67 13.20
N VAL A 46 -3.33 -0.87 11.90
CA VAL A 46 -3.83 -2.13 11.34
C VAL A 46 -2.88 -3.28 11.68
N ASN A 47 -1.59 -3.13 11.40
CA ASN A 47 -0.60 -4.16 11.70
C ASN A 47 -0.49 -4.45 13.19
N PHE A 48 -0.49 -3.42 14.03
CA PHE A 48 -0.46 -3.59 15.46
C PHE A 48 -1.65 -4.43 15.94
N LEU A 49 -2.87 -4.08 15.57
CA LEU A 49 -4.08 -4.78 16.02
C LEU A 49 -4.20 -6.19 15.43
N ILE A 50 -3.73 -6.45 14.22
CA ILE A 50 -3.67 -7.80 13.67
C ILE A 50 -2.82 -8.71 14.58
N HIS A 51 -1.66 -8.21 15.03
CA HIS A 51 -0.79 -8.98 15.93
C HIS A 51 -1.32 -9.03 17.35
N ASP A 52 -1.76 -7.92 17.92
CA ASP A 52 -2.26 -7.83 19.30
C ASP A 52 -3.51 -8.71 19.51
N ARG A 53 -4.40 -8.76 18.54
CA ARG A 53 -5.65 -9.53 18.59
C ARG A 53 -5.53 -10.93 18.01
N ASN A 54 -4.35 -11.30 17.52
CA ASN A 54 -4.12 -12.57 16.83
C ASN A 54 -5.17 -12.82 15.73
N VAL A 55 -5.43 -11.79 14.91
CA VAL A 55 -6.40 -11.87 13.83
C VAL A 55 -5.93 -12.84 12.77
N ASP A 56 -6.78 -13.80 12.42
CA ASP A 56 -6.50 -14.69 11.29
C ASP A 56 -6.62 -13.93 9.98
N PHE A 57 -5.58 -13.99 9.15
CA PHE A 57 -5.54 -13.34 7.84
C PHE A 57 -4.82 -14.20 6.83
N LYS A 58 -5.16 -14.00 5.57
CA LYS A 58 -4.54 -14.72 4.46
C LYS A 58 -3.75 -13.76 3.59
N TRP A 59 -2.51 -14.12 3.31
CA TRP A 59 -1.71 -13.43 2.32
C TRP A 59 -2.28 -13.65 0.93
N LEU A 60 -2.45 -12.57 0.19
CA LEU A 60 -2.77 -12.64 -1.23
C LEU A 60 -1.48 -12.76 -2.05
N PRO A 61 -1.53 -13.39 -3.23
CA PRO A 61 -0.43 -13.35 -4.19
C PRO A 61 0.01 -11.91 -4.51
N TYR A 62 1.28 -11.76 -4.83
CA TYR A 62 1.89 -10.44 -5.12
C TYR A 62 1.19 -9.68 -6.27
N GLU A 63 0.61 -10.40 -7.20
CA GLU A 63 -0.14 -9.88 -8.34
C GLU A 63 -1.32 -9.00 -7.95
N TYR A 64 -1.86 -9.17 -6.73
CA TYR A 64 -2.94 -8.33 -6.19
C TYR A 64 -2.48 -6.99 -5.65
N ASN A 65 -1.18 -6.79 -5.48
CA ASN A 65 -0.62 -5.51 -5.03
C ASN A 65 0.84 -5.39 -5.44
N MET A 66 1.07 -5.04 -6.69
CA MET A 66 2.41 -4.82 -7.22
C MET A 66 2.90 -3.43 -6.80
N CYS A 67 3.47 -3.34 -5.60
CA CYS A 67 3.85 -2.09 -4.95
C CYS A 67 5.26 -1.59 -5.29
N ASP A 68 6.08 -2.39 -5.96
CA ASP A 68 7.46 -2.03 -6.31
C ASP A 68 7.60 -1.33 -7.68
N MET A 69 6.51 -0.75 -8.17
CA MET A 69 6.47 -0.08 -9.49
C MET A 69 7.38 1.14 -9.58
N VAL A 70 7.92 1.60 -8.47
CA VAL A 70 8.87 2.72 -8.40
C VAL A 70 10.32 2.31 -8.59
N ARG A 71 10.63 1.04 -8.48
CA ARG A 71 12.01 0.56 -8.64
C ARG A 71 12.37 0.54 -10.11
N LYS A 72 13.57 0.99 -10.42
CA LYS A 72 14.07 0.98 -11.81
C LYS A 72 14.04 -0.41 -12.42
N GLU A 73 14.28 -1.44 -11.61
CA GLU A 73 14.24 -2.84 -12.02
C GLU A 73 12.84 -3.29 -12.43
N ALA A 74 11.79 -2.73 -11.81
CA ALA A 74 10.40 -3.04 -12.14
C ALA A 74 9.90 -2.24 -13.36
N LEU A 75 10.51 -1.09 -13.62
CA LEU A 75 10.14 -0.15 -14.68
C LEU A 75 11.19 -0.10 -15.79
N THR A 76 11.81 -1.22 -16.08
CA THR A 76 12.71 -1.37 -17.23
C THR A 76 11.96 -1.15 -18.56
N ASP A 77 12.68 -0.95 -19.64
CA ASP A 77 12.07 -0.64 -20.94
C ASP A 77 11.11 -1.72 -21.44
N ASP A 78 11.30 -2.97 -21.04
CA ASP A 78 10.44 -4.07 -21.43
C ASP A 78 9.21 -4.26 -20.52
N MET A 79 9.10 -3.49 -19.43
CA MET A 79 7.93 -3.47 -18.54
C MET A 79 7.45 -4.86 -18.07
N LEU A 80 8.37 -5.81 -17.89
CA LEU A 80 8.05 -7.22 -17.65
C LEU A 80 7.07 -7.46 -16.51
N PHE A 81 7.20 -6.72 -15.41
CA PHE A 81 6.35 -6.89 -14.22
C PHE A 81 4.89 -6.51 -14.46
N THR A 82 4.61 -5.63 -15.41
CA THR A 82 3.24 -5.21 -15.70
C THR A 82 2.41 -6.30 -16.37
N LYS A 83 3.03 -7.36 -16.89
CA LYS A 83 2.33 -8.51 -17.47
C LYS A 83 1.66 -9.41 -16.44
N TRP A 84 2.09 -9.34 -15.18
CA TRP A 84 1.76 -10.35 -14.18
C TRP A 84 0.82 -9.83 -13.10
N GLY A 85 0.68 -8.51 -12.97
CA GLY A 85 -0.11 -7.90 -11.95
C GLY A 85 -1.57 -7.70 -12.36
N TRP A 86 -2.45 -7.71 -11.37
CA TRP A 86 -3.84 -7.34 -11.51
C TRP A 86 -4.09 -5.93 -10.98
N ILE A 87 -3.32 -5.55 -9.95
CA ILE A 87 -3.37 -4.22 -9.34
C ILE A 87 -1.94 -3.69 -9.22
N TYR A 88 -1.73 -2.46 -9.67
CA TYR A 88 -0.43 -1.77 -9.66
C TYR A 88 -0.50 -0.58 -8.73
N GLN A 89 0.39 -0.54 -7.74
CA GLN A 89 0.49 0.54 -6.78
C GLN A 89 1.75 1.38 -7.03
N TYR A 90 1.55 2.66 -7.30
CA TYR A 90 2.62 3.63 -7.57
C TYR A 90 2.94 4.46 -6.32
N ASN A 91 3.17 3.78 -5.19
CA ASN A 91 3.58 4.42 -3.95
C ASN A 91 5.07 4.76 -3.95
N SER A 92 5.47 5.63 -3.04
CA SER A 92 6.87 6.01 -2.80
C SER A 92 7.60 6.64 -3.99
N ILE A 93 6.90 7.05 -5.04
CA ILE A 93 7.48 7.86 -6.09
C ILE A 93 7.62 9.28 -5.55
N PRO A 94 8.82 9.88 -5.58
CA PRO A 94 9.01 11.25 -5.14
C PRO A 94 8.11 12.20 -5.92
N ASN A 95 7.07 12.73 -5.29
CA ASN A 95 6.15 13.69 -5.90
C ASN A 95 6.58 15.15 -5.72
N ASN A 96 7.79 15.36 -5.20
CA ASN A 96 8.36 16.68 -4.98
C ASN A 96 8.89 17.34 -6.26
N GLN A 97 8.73 16.70 -7.40
CA GLN A 97 9.15 17.22 -8.70
C GLN A 97 7.92 17.70 -9.50
N GLU A 98 8.10 18.78 -10.21
CA GLU A 98 7.08 19.39 -11.09
C GLU A 98 6.59 18.43 -12.17
N ASP A 99 7.40 17.43 -12.54
CA ASP A 99 7.18 16.52 -13.65
C ASP A 99 6.20 15.37 -13.38
N LYS A 100 5.61 15.30 -12.18
CA LYS A 100 4.59 14.28 -11.85
C LYS A 100 4.97 12.86 -12.31
N LEU A 101 6.11 12.36 -11.86
CA LEU A 101 6.64 11.05 -12.24
C LEU A 101 5.63 9.91 -12.05
N THR A 102 4.82 9.96 -11.00
CA THR A 102 3.74 8.99 -10.78
C THR A 102 2.81 8.91 -11.98
N LEU A 103 2.35 10.05 -12.49
CA LEU A 103 1.46 10.09 -13.65
C LEU A 103 2.15 9.60 -14.92
N HIS A 104 3.43 9.93 -15.10
CA HIS A 104 4.23 9.43 -16.23
C HIS A 104 4.27 7.91 -16.24
N TRP A 105 4.59 7.28 -15.12
CA TRP A 105 4.67 5.83 -15.02
C TRP A 105 3.32 5.15 -15.14
N MET A 106 2.26 5.73 -14.59
CA MET A 106 0.89 5.23 -14.76
C MET A 106 0.50 5.21 -16.25
N LYS A 107 0.78 6.29 -16.97
CA LYS A 107 0.53 6.37 -18.42
C LYS A 107 1.34 5.32 -19.18
N LYS A 108 2.64 5.21 -18.90
CA LYS A 108 3.51 4.22 -19.54
C LYS A 108 3.01 2.80 -19.31
N THR A 109 2.59 2.46 -18.10
CA THR A 109 1.98 1.15 -17.80
C THR A 109 0.69 0.93 -18.57
N TYR A 110 -0.18 1.93 -18.60
CA TYR A 110 -1.43 1.84 -19.36
C TYR A 110 -1.19 1.62 -20.87
N GLU A 111 -0.29 2.40 -21.45
CA GLU A 111 0.08 2.26 -22.86
C GLU A 111 0.68 0.89 -23.17
N TYR A 112 1.49 0.36 -22.26
CA TYR A 112 2.06 -0.96 -22.41
C TYR A 112 1.01 -2.09 -22.37
N LEU A 113 0.00 -1.97 -21.51
CA LEU A 113 -1.02 -3.01 -21.35
C LEU A 113 -2.13 -2.94 -22.42
N TYR A 114 -2.46 -1.75 -22.90
CA TYR A 114 -3.64 -1.50 -23.73
C TYR A 114 -3.38 -0.71 -25.01
N GLY A 115 -2.18 -0.22 -25.20
CA GLY A 115 -1.75 0.45 -26.43
C GLY A 115 -1.29 -0.57 -27.45
#